data_044b6fb7cbb1ff6b3ac371b92f297fe6
#
_entry.id   044b6fb7cbb1ff6b3ac371b92f297fe6
#
_cell.length_a   1.000
_cell.length_b   1.000
_cell.length_c   1.000
_cell.angle_alpha   90.00
_cell.angle_beta   90.00
_cell.angle_gamma   90.00
#
_symmetry.space_group_name_H-M   'P 1'
#
loop_
_entity.id
_entity.type
_entity.pdbx_description
1 polymer ?
#
loop_
_entity_poly.entity_id
_entity_poly.type
_entity_poly.pdbx_seq_one_letter_code
_entity_poly.pdbx_strand_id
1 'polypeptide(L)'
;MPKSKSALFLMELIIVILFFALTSAVCMRVFVKAHDVAHETESANYAVLWADNAAECFYEYGADNSEKIKTTLASGFNLPDYAYSVDFSADGDFEYMTFKFFYEPKNEEIYSYTFKRHIKEVS
;
A
#
# COMPACT_ATOMS: atom_id res chain seq x y z
N MET A 1 -58.03 -11.30 22.27
CA MET A 1 -58.54 -10.45 21.20
C MET A 1 -57.69 -10.62 19.95
N PRO A 2 -58.34 -10.90 18.80
CA PRO A 2 -57.60 -11.15 17.58
C PRO A 2 -56.74 -10.00 17.10
N LYS A 3 -57.21 -8.75 17.33
CA LYS A 3 -56.48 -7.54 16.89
C LYS A 3 -55.15 -7.33 17.62
N SER A 4 -55.08 -7.65 18.90
CA SER A 4 -53.84 -7.50 19.65
C SER A 4 -52.75 -8.49 19.26
N LYS A 5 -53.14 -9.73 18.96
CA LYS A 5 -52.24 -10.75 18.49
C LYS A 5 -51.71 -10.41 17.09
N SER A 6 -52.55 -9.91 16.22
CA SER A 6 -52.16 -9.49 14.87
C SER A 6 -51.22 -8.27 14.92
N ALA A 7 -51.50 -7.30 15.80
CA ALA A 7 -50.69 -6.14 15.98
C ALA A 7 -49.32 -6.49 16.56
N LEU A 8 -49.24 -7.43 17.50
CA LEU A 8 -47.99 -7.91 18.07
C LEU A 8 -47.18 -8.64 17.00
N PHE A 9 -47.80 -9.45 16.17
CA PHE A 9 -47.11 -10.14 15.06
C PHE A 9 -46.54 -9.15 14.06
N LEU A 10 -47.29 -8.11 13.70
CA LEU A 10 -46.79 -7.07 12.81
C LEU A 10 -45.64 -6.31 13.40
N MET A 11 -45.68 -5.96 14.68
CA MET A 11 -44.57 -5.28 15.36
C MET A 11 -43.35 -6.17 15.39
N GLU A 12 -43.50 -7.46 15.69
CA GLU A 12 -42.41 -8.41 15.70
C GLU A 12 -41.79 -8.52 14.30
N LEU A 13 -42.61 -8.58 13.27
CA LEU A 13 -42.11 -8.66 11.88
C LEU A 13 -41.36 -7.39 11.51
N ILE A 14 -41.85 -6.21 11.88
CA ILE A 14 -41.18 -4.94 11.60
C ILE A 14 -39.83 -4.88 12.29
N ILE A 15 -39.75 -5.30 13.55
CA ILE A 15 -38.52 -5.33 14.30
C ILE A 15 -37.49 -6.25 13.63
N VAL A 16 -37.91 -7.44 13.19
CA VAL A 16 -37.02 -8.38 12.51
C VAL A 16 -36.49 -7.80 11.20
N ILE A 17 -37.34 -7.17 10.41
CA ILE A 17 -36.94 -6.51 9.17
C ILE A 17 -35.96 -5.37 9.45
N LEU A 18 -36.20 -4.59 10.49
CA LEU A 18 -35.34 -3.50 10.88
C LEU A 18 -33.93 -4.00 11.27
N PHE A 19 -33.88 -5.05 12.11
CA PHE A 19 -32.59 -5.67 12.49
C PHE A 19 -31.86 -6.23 11.28
N PHE A 20 -32.59 -6.89 10.39
CA PHE A 20 -32.02 -7.44 9.17
C PHE A 20 -31.43 -6.34 8.29
N ALA A 21 -32.13 -5.23 8.14
CA ALA A 21 -31.64 -4.08 7.36
C ALA A 21 -30.37 -3.48 7.97
N LEU A 22 -30.35 -3.33 9.29
CA LEU A 22 -29.17 -2.81 9.98
C LEU A 22 -27.98 -3.75 9.84
N THR A 23 -28.20 -5.05 10.00
CA THR A 23 -27.15 -6.06 9.85
C THR A 23 -26.58 -6.06 8.44
N SER A 24 -27.45 -5.96 7.43
CA SER A 24 -27.00 -5.90 6.03
C SER A 24 -26.14 -4.67 5.77
N ALA A 25 -26.54 -3.51 6.30
CA ALA A 25 -25.78 -2.28 6.13
C ALA A 25 -24.38 -2.38 6.76
N VAL A 26 -24.28 -2.96 7.95
CA VAL A 26 -23.01 -3.17 8.63
C VAL A 26 -22.14 -4.14 7.84
N CYS A 27 -22.72 -5.24 7.34
CA CYS A 27 -21.98 -6.20 6.53
C CYS A 27 -21.41 -5.57 5.26
N MET A 28 -22.16 -4.70 4.60
CA MET A 28 -21.68 -4.00 3.42
C MET A 28 -20.51 -3.09 3.74
N ARG A 29 -20.57 -2.37 4.86
CA ARG A 29 -19.48 -1.50 5.31
C ARG A 29 -18.21 -2.31 5.57
N VAL A 30 -18.35 -3.42 6.27
CA VAL A 30 -17.21 -4.32 6.56
C VAL A 30 -16.63 -4.85 5.27
N PHE A 31 -17.46 -5.23 4.31
CA PHE A 31 -17.03 -5.77 3.03
C PHE A 31 -16.23 -4.74 2.23
N VAL A 32 -16.73 -3.50 2.15
CA VAL A 32 -16.05 -2.41 1.45
C VAL A 32 -14.72 -2.10 2.13
N LYS A 33 -14.71 -2.05 3.45
CA LYS A 33 -13.48 -1.78 4.21
C LYS A 33 -12.46 -2.89 4.02
N ALA A 34 -12.91 -4.15 4.00
CA ALA A 34 -12.02 -5.29 3.75
C ALA A 34 -11.41 -5.19 2.36
N HIS A 35 -12.18 -4.76 1.36
CA HIS A 35 -11.68 -4.57 0.01
C HIS A 35 -10.61 -3.47 -0.03
N ASP A 36 -10.86 -2.34 0.65
CA ASP A 36 -9.90 -1.25 0.72
C ASP A 36 -8.60 -1.67 1.44
N VAL A 37 -8.72 -2.39 2.54
CA VAL A 37 -7.57 -2.91 3.29
C VAL A 37 -6.77 -3.89 2.43
N ALA A 38 -7.44 -4.75 1.68
CA ALA A 38 -6.78 -5.70 0.79
C ALA A 38 -5.99 -4.97 -0.29
N HIS A 39 -6.55 -3.89 -0.85
CA HIS A 39 -5.87 -3.08 -1.85
C HIS A 39 -4.65 -2.36 -1.24
N GLU A 40 -4.81 -1.79 -0.05
CA GLU A 40 -3.69 -1.15 0.67
C GLU A 40 -2.59 -2.15 0.98
N THR A 41 -2.94 -3.36 1.40
CA THR A 41 -1.98 -4.42 1.70
C THR A 41 -1.23 -4.84 0.43
N GLU A 42 -1.93 -5.00 -0.68
CA GLU A 42 -1.32 -5.32 -1.97
C GLU A 42 -0.34 -4.25 -2.39
N SER A 43 -0.76 -2.97 -2.30
CA SER A 43 0.10 -1.84 -2.63
C SER A 43 1.34 -1.79 -1.73
N ALA A 44 1.16 -2.01 -0.43
CA ALA A 44 2.27 -2.04 0.52
C ALA A 44 3.23 -3.19 0.22
N ASN A 45 2.72 -4.36 -0.14
CA ASN A 45 3.55 -5.51 -0.50
C ASN A 45 4.39 -5.23 -1.74
N TYR A 46 3.81 -4.61 -2.76
CA TYR A 46 4.56 -4.21 -3.95
C TYR A 46 5.61 -3.17 -3.61
N ALA A 47 5.27 -2.20 -2.78
CA ALA A 47 6.20 -1.16 -2.36
C ALA A 47 7.40 -1.74 -1.63
N VAL A 48 7.17 -2.66 -0.70
CA VAL A 48 8.25 -3.31 0.06
C VAL A 48 9.11 -4.15 -0.86
N LEU A 49 8.50 -4.90 -1.77
CA LEU A 49 9.23 -5.74 -2.73
C LEU A 49 10.17 -4.89 -3.59
N TRP A 50 9.66 -3.80 -4.14
CA TRP A 50 10.46 -2.92 -4.98
C TRP A 50 11.51 -2.14 -4.18
N ALA A 51 11.19 -1.78 -2.94
CA ALA A 51 12.14 -1.17 -2.03
C ALA A 51 13.30 -2.13 -1.73
N ASP A 52 13.01 -3.40 -1.50
CA ASP A 52 14.05 -4.43 -1.29
C ASP A 52 14.92 -4.59 -2.52
N ASN A 53 14.32 -4.62 -3.71
CA ASN A 53 15.06 -4.69 -4.96
C ASN A 53 15.97 -3.48 -5.15
N ALA A 54 15.46 -2.30 -4.84
CA ALA A 54 16.23 -1.07 -4.93
C ALA A 54 17.38 -1.07 -3.91
N ALA A 55 17.12 -1.56 -2.71
CA ALA A 55 18.14 -1.65 -1.67
C ALA A 55 19.25 -2.61 -2.08
N GLU A 56 18.91 -3.77 -2.63
CA GLU A 56 19.90 -4.72 -3.12
C GLU A 56 20.79 -4.09 -4.18
N CYS A 57 20.21 -3.40 -5.14
CA CYS A 57 20.96 -2.70 -6.17
C CYS A 57 21.86 -1.63 -5.57
N PHE A 58 21.34 -0.88 -4.60
CA PHE A 58 22.10 0.18 -3.96
C PHE A 58 23.29 -0.36 -3.19
N TYR A 59 23.10 -1.43 -2.43
CA TYR A 59 24.19 -2.03 -1.65
C TYR A 59 25.21 -2.73 -2.54
N GLU A 60 24.80 -3.20 -3.71
CA GLU A 60 25.70 -3.84 -4.64
C GLU A 60 26.50 -2.84 -5.46
N TYR A 61 25.83 -1.83 -6.01
CA TYR A 61 26.46 -0.90 -6.95
C TYR A 61 26.92 0.42 -6.30
N GLY A 62 26.19 0.91 -5.30
CA GLY A 62 26.48 2.18 -4.66
C GLY A 62 25.98 3.39 -5.46
N ALA A 63 26.06 4.57 -4.85
CA ALA A 63 25.56 5.80 -5.46
C ALA A 63 26.36 6.21 -6.72
N ASP A 64 27.60 5.78 -6.83
CA ASP A 64 28.43 6.07 -8.01
C ASP A 64 27.89 5.44 -9.27
N ASN A 65 27.12 4.36 -9.14
CA ASN A 65 26.49 3.66 -10.25
C ASN A 65 24.99 3.90 -10.29
N SER A 66 24.56 5.09 -9.93
CA SER A 66 23.12 5.43 -9.83
C SER A 66 22.35 5.17 -11.13
N GLU A 67 22.96 5.45 -12.27
CA GLU A 67 22.32 5.21 -13.56
C GLU A 67 22.11 3.72 -13.82
N LYS A 68 23.05 2.89 -13.42
CA LYS A 68 22.93 1.44 -13.55
C LYS A 68 21.83 0.92 -12.67
N ILE A 69 21.72 1.44 -11.45
CA ILE A 69 20.61 1.10 -10.53
C ILE A 69 19.27 1.48 -11.15
N LYS A 70 19.16 2.70 -11.65
CA LYS A 70 17.93 3.19 -12.28
C LYS A 70 17.55 2.35 -13.50
N THR A 71 18.50 2.02 -14.33
CA THR A 71 18.27 1.19 -15.51
C THR A 71 17.82 -0.22 -15.15
N THR A 72 18.48 -0.81 -14.16
CA THR A 72 18.13 -2.16 -13.70
C THR A 72 16.72 -2.21 -13.13
N LEU A 73 16.38 -1.23 -12.31
CA LEU A 73 15.02 -1.15 -11.74
C LEU A 73 13.98 -0.90 -12.83
N ALA A 74 14.26 -0.01 -13.76
CA ALA A 74 13.34 0.31 -14.84
C ALA A 74 13.07 -0.90 -15.73
N SER A 75 14.09 -1.70 -16.00
CA SER A 75 13.95 -2.87 -16.87
C SER A 75 13.06 -3.95 -16.24
N GLY A 76 13.05 -4.04 -14.91
CA GLY A 76 12.23 -5.02 -14.21
C GLY A 76 10.85 -4.50 -13.79
N PHE A 77 10.63 -3.19 -13.85
CA PHE A 77 9.38 -2.60 -13.35
C PHE A 77 8.29 -2.74 -14.39
N ASN A 78 7.23 -3.46 -14.05
CA ASN A 78 6.14 -3.74 -14.98
C ASN A 78 4.75 -3.57 -14.36
N LEU A 79 4.64 -2.69 -13.35
CA LEU A 79 3.37 -2.43 -12.69
C LEU A 79 2.71 -1.20 -13.33
N PRO A 80 1.59 -1.36 -14.05
CA PRO A 80 1.02 -0.26 -14.85
C PRO A 80 0.39 0.86 -14.02
N ASP A 81 -0.11 0.53 -12.82
CA ASP A 81 -0.79 1.50 -11.96
C ASP A 81 0.12 2.14 -10.92
N TYR A 82 1.40 1.82 -10.96
CA TYR A 82 2.36 2.26 -9.96
C TYR A 82 3.54 2.95 -10.61
N ALA A 83 4.15 3.84 -9.84
CA ALA A 83 5.38 4.51 -10.25
C ALA A 83 6.34 4.55 -9.06
N TYR A 84 7.60 4.74 -9.35
CA TYR A 84 8.61 4.88 -8.33
C TYR A 84 9.57 6.01 -8.68
N SER A 85 10.22 6.55 -7.67
CA SER A 85 11.32 7.49 -7.87
C SER A 85 12.48 7.12 -6.94
N VAL A 86 13.67 7.39 -7.38
CA VAL A 86 14.89 7.09 -6.64
C VAL A 86 15.78 8.33 -6.67
N ASP A 87 16.13 8.82 -5.50
CA ASP A 87 17.02 9.96 -5.34
C ASP A 87 18.26 9.53 -4.58
N PHE A 88 19.40 10.04 -4.98
CA PHE A 88 20.66 9.73 -4.35
C PHE A 88 21.27 10.99 -3.73
N SER A 89 21.88 10.83 -2.57
CA SER A 89 22.61 11.89 -1.91
C SER A 89 23.79 11.30 -1.15
N ALA A 90 24.71 12.14 -0.77
CA ALA A 90 25.87 11.73 0.00
C ALA A 90 26.17 12.77 1.07
N ASP A 91 26.55 12.32 2.25
CA ASP A 91 26.90 13.18 3.36
C ASP A 91 28.05 12.55 4.14
N GLY A 92 29.24 13.14 4.02
CA GLY A 92 30.43 12.61 4.68
C GLY A 92 30.80 11.23 4.16
N ASP A 93 30.84 10.27 5.08
CA ASP A 93 31.23 8.89 4.77
C ASP A 93 30.03 8.00 4.38
N PHE A 94 28.85 8.59 4.24
CA PHE A 94 27.64 7.82 3.98
C PHE A 94 26.97 8.24 2.69
N GLU A 95 26.42 7.26 2.00
CA GLU A 95 25.57 7.47 0.85
C GLU A 95 24.13 7.17 1.24
N TYR A 96 23.20 7.91 0.66
CA TYR A 96 21.79 7.74 0.91
C TYR A 96 21.05 7.55 -0.41
N MET A 97 20.09 6.65 -0.38
CA MET A 97 19.17 6.47 -1.49
C MET A 97 17.75 6.54 -0.94
N THR A 98 16.97 7.48 -1.47
CA THR A 98 15.56 7.61 -1.10
C THR A 98 14.72 6.97 -2.17
N PHE A 99 13.95 5.96 -1.79
CA PHE A 99 13.02 5.25 -2.66
C PHE A 99 11.60 5.67 -2.31
N LYS A 100 10.85 6.13 -3.32
CA LYS A 100 9.46 6.49 -3.17
C LYS A 100 8.62 5.69 -4.13
N PHE A 101 7.48 5.21 -3.65
CA PHE A 101 6.56 4.39 -4.43
C PHE A 101 5.19 5.06 -4.44
N PHE A 102 4.61 5.20 -5.63
CA PHE A 102 3.39 5.96 -5.85
C PHE A 102 2.34 5.08 -6.50
N TYR A 103 1.07 5.36 -6.17
CA TYR A 103 -0.07 4.84 -6.88
C TYR A 103 -0.57 5.91 -7.84
N GLU A 104 -0.32 5.74 -9.14
CA GLU A 104 -0.57 6.75 -10.15
C GLU A 104 -2.01 7.24 -10.27
N PRO A 105 -3.04 6.35 -10.28
CA PRO A 105 -4.41 6.81 -10.46
C PRO A 105 -4.85 7.87 -9.46
N LYS A 106 -4.33 7.83 -8.23
CA LYS A 106 -4.63 8.80 -7.20
C LYS A 106 -3.47 9.75 -6.92
N ASN A 107 -2.35 9.56 -7.60
CA ASN A 107 -1.11 10.32 -7.35
C ASN A 107 -0.74 10.33 -5.87
N GLU A 108 -0.89 9.17 -5.24
CA GLU A 108 -0.70 8.99 -3.81
C GLU A 108 0.64 8.33 -3.52
N GLU A 109 1.42 8.93 -2.62
CA GLU A 109 2.66 8.33 -2.15
C GLU A 109 2.31 7.23 -1.16
N ILE A 110 2.64 5.97 -1.50
CA ILE A 110 2.33 4.81 -0.68
C ILE A 110 3.44 4.53 0.32
N TYR A 111 4.69 4.69 -0.13
CA TYR A 111 5.86 4.26 0.64
C TYR A 111 7.04 5.16 0.30
N SER A 112 7.79 5.52 1.34
CA SER A 112 9.02 6.26 1.19
C SER A 112 10.01 5.75 2.23
N TYR A 113 11.22 5.44 1.79
CA TYR A 113 12.26 4.96 2.69
C TYR A 113 13.63 5.42 2.19
N THR A 114 14.47 5.82 3.13
CA THR A 114 15.83 6.23 2.84
C THR A 114 16.78 5.16 3.33
N PHE A 115 17.55 4.60 2.41
CA PHE A 115 18.57 3.62 2.72
C PHE A 115 19.90 4.32 2.92
N LYS A 116 20.66 3.85 3.89
CA LYS A 116 21.96 4.40 4.24
C LYS A 116 23.04 3.35 3.97
N ARG A 117 24.08 3.76 3.30
CA ARG A 117 25.22 2.91 3.01
C ARG A 117 26.51 3.61 3.37
N HIS A 118 27.38 2.90 4.07
CA HIS A 118 28.69 3.41 4.38
C HIS A 118 29.57 3.33 3.14
N ILE A 119 30.19 4.45 2.78
CA ILE A 119 31.13 4.48 1.65
C ILE A 119 32.40 3.78 2.11
N LYS A 120 32.70 2.64 1.50
CA LYS A 120 33.96 1.96 1.75
C LYS A 120 35.05 2.67 0.98
N GLU A 121 35.97 3.28 1.70
CA GLU A 121 37.15 3.79 1.06
C GLU A 121 37.97 2.61 0.56
N VAL A 122 38.16 2.60 -0.73
CA VAL A 122 39.08 1.65 -1.32
C VAL A 122 40.46 2.21 -1.14
N SER A 123 41.08 1.74 -0.09
CA SER A 123 42.46 2.11 0.18
C SER A 123 43.43 1.38 -0.73
#